data_8a5f63031ad412745ac2c4ff5849ba7b
#
_entry.id   8a5f63031ad412745ac2c4ff5849ba7b
#
_cell.length_a   1.000
_cell.length_b   1.000
_cell.length_c   1.000
_cell.angle_alpha   90.00
_cell.angle_beta   90.00
_cell.angle_gamma   90.00
#
_symmetry.space_group_name_H-M   'P 1'
#
loop_
_entity.id
_entity.type
_entity.pdbx_description
1 polymer ?
#
loop_
_entity_poly.entity_id
_entity_poly.type
_entity_poly.pdbx_seq_one_letter_code
_entity_poly.pdbx_strand_id
1 'polypeptide(L)'
;MTFADPYLLALLIVVPLAVVAYVVFARRNRRQMRAAANPALWPNLMPRRPGWRRHLPPALLLLALSLLLVGVARPQADLPSDQKETTVVLVVDTSNSMAATDVSPSRIAAARTAARIMIKGLPKDAKVGLISFARDVNVLLAPTDDRAAIDASLNRLALTGGTALGPAIDRAVASLRASHTKVKGRAIVVISDGKSTEGTRTPLAAARAAKAAGIRVFTVSLGTANGTVKEGENTVKVPPDPTTLRRVATTSGARFYRAADAKSLQSAYRDIGSAVKPQHKKRDISFAFVAGAAVLVLGGSLLSLAWFRRLI
;
A
#
# COMPACT_ATOMS: atom_id res chain seq x y z
N MET A 1 -14.82 -3.91 7.73
CA MET A 1 -15.52 -3.20 6.63
C MET A 1 -15.80 -1.78 7.07
N THR A 2 -15.51 -0.80 6.27
CA THR A 2 -15.85 0.62 6.50
C THR A 2 -16.69 1.09 5.31
N PHE A 3 -17.53 2.10 5.51
CA PHE A 3 -18.30 2.71 4.42
C PHE A 3 -17.66 4.04 4.05
N ALA A 4 -17.59 4.35 2.75
CA ALA A 4 -17.13 5.66 2.28
C ALA A 4 -18.15 6.74 2.63
N ASP A 5 -19.44 6.43 2.45
CA ASP A 5 -20.55 7.36 2.65
C ASP A 5 -21.56 6.78 3.66
N PRO A 6 -21.23 6.70 4.97
CA PRO A 6 -22.05 6.02 5.97
C PRO A 6 -23.44 6.65 6.16
N TYR A 7 -23.61 7.93 5.87
CA TYR A 7 -24.90 8.62 5.96
C TYR A 7 -25.94 8.08 4.98
N LEU A 8 -25.50 7.48 3.85
CA LEU A 8 -26.41 6.86 2.88
C LEU A 8 -27.09 5.59 3.42
N LEU A 9 -26.56 4.98 4.50
CA LEU A 9 -27.23 3.89 5.18
C LEU A 9 -28.59 4.31 5.76
N ALA A 10 -28.83 5.61 6.00
CA ALA A 10 -30.15 6.11 6.39
C ALA A 10 -31.24 5.78 5.35
N LEU A 11 -30.87 5.62 4.07
CA LEU A 11 -31.79 5.18 3.02
C LEU A 11 -32.37 3.78 3.28
N LEU A 12 -31.76 2.96 4.14
CA LEU A 12 -32.32 1.65 4.52
C LEU A 12 -33.69 1.79 5.19
N ILE A 13 -34.08 2.97 5.70
CA ILE A 13 -35.42 3.24 6.23
C ILE A 13 -36.52 3.02 5.17
N VAL A 14 -36.16 3.09 3.88
CA VAL A 14 -37.11 2.82 2.77
C VAL A 14 -37.56 1.35 2.79
N VAL A 15 -36.72 0.42 3.27
CA VAL A 15 -37.06 -1.02 3.30
C VAL A 15 -38.22 -1.31 4.27
N PRO A 16 -38.20 -0.91 5.56
CA PRO A 16 -39.33 -1.11 6.44
C PRO A 16 -40.59 -0.38 5.94
N LEU A 17 -40.46 0.80 5.35
CA LEU A 17 -41.58 1.52 4.75
C LEU A 17 -42.18 0.72 3.59
N ALA A 18 -41.38 0.14 2.72
CA ALA A 18 -41.84 -0.73 1.63
C ALA A 18 -42.51 -2.00 2.16
N VAL A 19 -42.01 -2.59 3.24
CA VAL A 19 -42.64 -3.73 3.92
C VAL A 19 -44.02 -3.34 4.47
N VAL A 20 -44.13 -2.20 5.14
CA VAL A 20 -45.42 -1.71 5.65
C VAL A 20 -46.39 -1.45 4.51
N ALA A 21 -45.95 -0.77 3.45
CA ALA A 21 -46.77 -0.53 2.26
C ALA A 21 -47.25 -1.84 1.63
N TYR A 22 -46.38 -2.83 1.50
CA TYR A 22 -46.74 -4.17 0.99
C TYR A 22 -47.80 -4.84 1.85
N VAL A 23 -47.66 -4.84 3.18
CA VAL A 23 -48.58 -5.45 4.11
C VAL A 23 -49.96 -4.74 4.06
N VAL A 24 -49.98 -3.41 4.04
CA VAL A 24 -51.20 -2.61 3.93
C VAL A 24 -51.91 -2.91 2.61
N PHE A 25 -51.19 -2.90 1.49
CA PHE A 25 -51.72 -3.21 0.18
C PHE A 25 -52.30 -4.64 0.10
N ALA A 26 -51.56 -5.62 0.62
CA ALA A 26 -52.01 -7.00 0.67
C ALA A 26 -53.27 -7.19 1.54
N ARG A 27 -53.40 -6.44 2.67
CA ARG A 27 -54.60 -6.44 3.52
C ARG A 27 -55.78 -5.76 2.82
N ARG A 28 -55.59 -4.61 2.18
CA ARG A 28 -56.64 -3.90 1.43
C ARG A 28 -57.16 -4.75 0.28
N ASN A 29 -56.30 -5.35 -0.51
CA ASN A 29 -56.71 -6.21 -1.64
C ASN A 29 -57.50 -7.42 -1.17
N ARG A 30 -57.15 -8.02 -0.01
CA ARG A 30 -57.93 -9.11 0.59
C ARG A 30 -59.33 -8.65 1.05
N ARG A 31 -59.45 -7.44 1.62
CA ARG A 31 -60.75 -6.88 2.04
C ARG A 31 -61.63 -6.58 0.85
N GLN A 32 -61.08 -6.00 -0.19
CA GLN A 32 -61.84 -5.70 -1.44
C GLN A 32 -62.33 -6.96 -2.13
N MET A 33 -61.50 -8.01 -2.25
CA MET A 33 -61.91 -9.29 -2.81
C MET A 33 -63.02 -9.99 -2.00
N ARG A 34 -62.98 -9.84 -0.65
CA ARG A 34 -64.03 -10.37 0.21
C ARG A 34 -65.36 -9.60 0.09
N ALA A 35 -65.27 -8.30 -0.18
CA ALA A 35 -66.48 -7.47 -0.34
C ALA A 35 -67.14 -7.59 -1.72
N ALA A 36 -66.34 -7.87 -2.78
CA ALA A 36 -66.83 -7.91 -4.15
C ALA A 36 -67.28 -9.29 -4.65
N ALA A 37 -66.95 -10.39 -3.95
CA ALA A 37 -67.26 -11.75 -4.43
C ALA A 37 -68.40 -12.36 -3.67
N ASN A 38 -69.43 -12.83 -4.41
CA ASN A 38 -70.51 -13.63 -3.88
C ASN A 38 -69.93 -14.94 -3.31
N PRO A 39 -70.25 -15.30 -2.04
CA PRO A 39 -69.70 -16.49 -1.38
C PRO A 39 -69.91 -17.80 -2.12
N ALA A 40 -70.97 -17.90 -2.87
CA ALA A 40 -71.37 -19.11 -3.63
C ALA A 40 -70.42 -19.39 -4.85
N LEU A 41 -69.72 -18.42 -5.35
CA LEU A 41 -68.78 -18.55 -6.50
C LEU A 41 -67.34 -18.79 -6.13
N TRP A 42 -66.99 -18.77 -4.85
CA TRP A 42 -65.58 -18.86 -4.32
C TRP A 42 -64.88 -20.18 -4.70
N PRO A 43 -65.52 -21.39 -4.64
CA PRO A 43 -64.81 -22.62 -4.95
C PRO A 43 -64.33 -22.71 -6.40
N ASN A 44 -65.00 -22.06 -7.33
CA ASN A 44 -64.73 -22.14 -8.77
C ASN A 44 -63.75 -21.03 -9.22
N LEU A 45 -63.65 -19.92 -8.48
CA LEU A 45 -62.82 -18.77 -8.83
C LEU A 45 -61.38 -18.82 -8.20
N MET A 46 -61.19 -19.63 -7.15
CA MET A 46 -59.89 -19.78 -6.48
C MET A 46 -59.52 -21.25 -6.29
N PRO A 47 -59.04 -21.95 -7.33
CA PRO A 47 -58.78 -23.40 -7.25
C PRO A 47 -57.61 -23.76 -6.33
N ARG A 48 -56.69 -22.85 -6.00
CA ARG A 48 -55.59 -23.08 -5.04
C ARG A 48 -55.21 -21.81 -4.34
N ARG A 49 -55.21 -21.80 -2.98
CA ARG A 49 -54.63 -20.73 -2.17
C ARG A 49 -53.10 -20.77 -2.33
N PRO A 50 -52.42 -19.73 -2.86
CA PRO A 50 -51.01 -19.76 -3.17
C PRO A 50 -50.08 -19.75 -1.93
N GLY A 51 -50.61 -19.98 -0.73
CA GLY A 51 -49.84 -20.16 0.50
C GLY A 51 -48.72 -19.11 0.72
N TRP A 52 -47.60 -19.58 1.26
CA TRP A 52 -46.42 -18.76 1.50
C TRP A 52 -45.66 -18.35 0.20
N ARG A 53 -45.85 -19.13 -0.88
CA ARG A 53 -45.18 -18.91 -2.18
C ARG A 53 -45.41 -17.50 -2.75
N ARG A 54 -46.59 -16.89 -2.49
CA ARG A 54 -46.92 -15.53 -2.94
C ARG A 54 -46.06 -14.44 -2.30
N HIS A 55 -45.43 -14.72 -1.13
CA HIS A 55 -44.62 -13.77 -0.40
C HIS A 55 -43.13 -13.84 -0.79
N LEU A 56 -42.70 -14.93 -1.45
CA LEU A 56 -41.31 -15.15 -1.78
C LEU A 56 -40.77 -14.16 -2.83
N PRO A 57 -41.45 -13.93 -3.98
CA PRO A 57 -40.96 -12.96 -4.96
C PRO A 57 -40.80 -11.52 -4.39
N PRO A 58 -41.82 -10.93 -3.71
CA PRO A 58 -41.65 -9.61 -3.12
C PRO A 58 -40.60 -9.57 -2.00
N ALA A 59 -40.39 -10.66 -1.26
CA ALA A 59 -39.32 -10.75 -0.27
C ALA A 59 -37.94 -10.72 -0.91
N LEU A 60 -37.74 -11.39 -2.05
CA LEU A 60 -36.51 -11.34 -2.82
C LEU A 60 -36.24 -9.94 -3.38
N LEU A 61 -37.28 -9.23 -3.84
CA LEU A 61 -37.14 -7.84 -4.30
C LEU A 61 -36.77 -6.88 -3.16
N LEU A 62 -37.36 -7.04 -1.98
CA LEU A 62 -37.00 -6.24 -0.80
C LEU A 62 -35.56 -6.51 -0.36
N LEU A 63 -35.10 -7.76 -0.44
CA LEU A 63 -33.73 -8.12 -0.17
C LEU A 63 -32.79 -7.52 -1.22
N ALA A 64 -33.14 -7.58 -2.49
CA ALA A 64 -32.39 -6.93 -3.57
C ALA A 64 -32.30 -5.42 -3.37
N LEU A 65 -33.40 -4.76 -3.00
CA LEU A 65 -33.42 -3.33 -2.67
C LEU A 65 -32.48 -3.04 -1.50
N SER A 66 -32.50 -3.85 -0.45
CA SER A 66 -31.61 -3.69 0.69
C SER A 66 -30.13 -3.77 0.28
N LEU A 67 -29.77 -4.75 -0.56
CA LEU A 67 -28.42 -4.90 -1.10
C LEU A 67 -28.00 -3.69 -1.95
N LEU A 68 -28.88 -3.18 -2.79
CA LEU A 68 -28.61 -1.98 -3.59
C LEU A 68 -28.36 -0.76 -2.70
N LEU A 69 -29.19 -0.53 -1.69
CA LEU A 69 -29.02 0.59 -0.76
C LEU A 69 -27.71 0.49 0.03
N VAL A 70 -27.30 -0.72 0.45
CA VAL A 70 -25.99 -0.96 1.05
C VAL A 70 -24.88 -0.70 0.03
N GLY A 71 -25.05 -1.12 -1.22
CA GLY A 71 -24.08 -0.87 -2.31
C GLY A 71 -23.85 0.61 -2.58
N VAL A 72 -24.91 1.44 -2.50
CA VAL A 72 -24.82 2.91 -2.67
C VAL A 72 -23.98 3.56 -1.55
N ALA A 73 -23.98 3.00 -0.33
CA ALA A 73 -23.14 3.47 0.78
C ALA A 73 -21.63 3.18 0.58
N ARG A 74 -21.23 2.59 -0.57
CA ARG A 74 -19.86 2.29 -0.97
C ARG A 74 -19.09 1.52 0.11
N PRO A 75 -19.48 0.29 0.40
CA PRO A 75 -18.76 -0.56 1.35
C PRO A 75 -17.34 -0.79 0.86
N GLN A 76 -16.36 -0.60 1.77
CA GLN A 76 -14.94 -0.79 1.52
C GLN A 76 -14.44 -1.97 2.35
N ALA A 77 -13.76 -2.89 1.70
CA ALA A 77 -13.06 -3.98 2.38
C ALA A 77 -11.56 -3.80 2.25
N ASP A 78 -10.84 -4.11 3.33
CA ASP A 78 -9.41 -4.30 3.30
C ASP A 78 -9.13 -5.65 2.66
N LEU A 79 -9.13 -5.68 1.32
CA LEU A 79 -8.70 -6.87 0.60
C LEU A 79 -7.17 -6.91 0.62
N PRO A 80 -6.56 -8.09 0.90
CA PRO A 80 -5.13 -8.23 0.74
C PRO A 80 -4.81 -7.84 -0.70
N SER A 81 -4.08 -6.73 -0.86
CA SER A 81 -3.62 -6.36 -2.20
C SER A 81 -2.63 -7.42 -2.66
N ASP A 82 -2.73 -7.85 -3.93
CA ASP A 82 -1.73 -8.71 -4.58
C ASP A 82 -0.31 -8.08 -4.61
N GLN A 83 -0.13 -6.95 -3.92
CA GLN A 83 1.11 -6.18 -3.84
C GLN A 83 1.88 -6.50 -2.56
N LYS A 84 2.08 -7.78 -2.27
CA LYS A 84 2.69 -8.24 -1.01
C LYS A 84 4.19 -8.05 -0.91
N GLU A 85 4.91 -7.82 -1.99
CA GLU A 85 6.36 -7.78 -1.93
C GLU A 85 6.88 -6.34 -1.98
N THR A 86 7.52 -5.93 -0.90
CA THR A 86 8.33 -4.71 -0.83
C THR A 86 9.79 -5.07 -1.08
N THR A 87 10.44 -4.37 -2.02
CA THR A 87 11.88 -4.54 -2.24
C THR A 87 12.59 -3.23 -1.99
N VAL A 88 13.55 -3.25 -1.08
CA VAL A 88 14.39 -2.10 -0.72
C VAL A 88 15.84 -2.41 -1.03
N VAL A 89 16.53 -1.51 -1.72
CA VAL A 89 17.97 -1.58 -1.86
C VAL A 89 18.60 -0.49 -1.01
N LEU A 90 19.41 -0.92 -0.04
CA LEU A 90 20.25 -0.04 0.76
C LEU A 90 21.53 0.27 -0.03
N VAL A 91 21.83 1.55 -0.18
CA VAL A 91 23.04 2.06 -0.84
C VAL A 91 23.82 2.83 0.21
N VAL A 92 24.89 2.23 0.70
CA VAL A 92 25.68 2.75 1.83
C VAL A 92 27.00 3.28 1.35
N ASP A 93 27.25 4.53 1.66
CA ASP A 93 28.54 5.17 1.46
C ASP A 93 29.59 4.53 2.36
N THR A 94 30.71 4.15 1.76
CA THR A 94 31.87 3.57 2.45
C THR A 94 33.14 4.39 2.21
N SER A 95 32.97 5.66 1.82
CA SER A 95 34.11 6.60 1.68
C SER A 95 34.79 6.87 3.02
N ASN A 96 36.05 7.38 2.96
CA ASN A 96 36.82 7.66 4.16
C ASN A 96 36.13 8.62 5.13
N SER A 97 35.30 9.56 4.64
CA SER A 97 34.52 10.48 5.48
C SER A 97 33.53 9.78 6.41
N MET A 98 33.15 8.56 6.09
CA MET A 98 32.27 7.72 6.94
C MET A 98 32.99 7.14 8.17
N ALA A 99 34.33 7.30 8.27
CA ALA A 99 35.09 7.01 9.49
C ALA A 99 34.89 8.06 10.58
N ALA A 100 34.37 9.25 10.24
CA ALA A 100 34.19 10.34 11.19
C ALA A 100 33.36 9.92 12.41
N THR A 101 33.75 10.45 13.58
CA THR A 101 33.15 10.10 14.89
C THR A 101 32.18 11.17 15.40
N ASP A 102 31.84 12.13 14.57
CA ASP A 102 30.84 13.17 14.88
C ASP A 102 29.44 12.62 15.05
N VAL A 103 29.21 11.40 14.55
CA VAL A 103 28.04 10.57 14.87
C VAL A 103 28.51 9.27 15.55
N SER A 104 28.23 9.14 16.84
CA SER A 104 28.76 8.03 17.67
C SER A 104 28.26 6.65 17.24
N PRO A 105 29.10 5.61 17.24
CA PRO A 105 30.53 5.59 17.50
C PRO A 105 31.37 6.06 16.27
N SER A 106 30.86 5.90 15.07
CA SER A 106 31.31 6.48 13.79
C SER A 106 30.14 6.50 12.82
N ARG A 107 30.21 7.33 11.76
CA ARG A 107 29.15 7.42 10.75
C ARG A 107 28.80 6.05 10.16
N ILE A 108 29.80 5.24 9.77
CA ILE A 108 29.56 3.92 9.20
C ILE A 108 28.96 2.94 10.21
N ALA A 109 29.36 2.99 11.49
CA ALA A 109 28.81 2.14 12.53
C ALA A 109 27.37 2.53 12.87
N ALA A 110 27.07 3.84 12.92
CA ALA A 110 25.72 4.37 13.09
C ALA A 110 24.82 3.96 11.91
N ALA A 111 25.31 4.07 10.66
CA ALA A 111 24.61 3.64 9.47
C ALA A 111 24.24 2.14 9.52
N ARG A 112 25.20 1.28 9.93
CA ARG A 112 24.96 -0.16 10.13
C ARG A 112 23.85 -0.45 11.14
N THR A 113 23.94 0.19 12.30
CA THR A 113 22.95 0.01 13.38
C THR A 113 21.57 0.46 12.96
N ALA A 114 21.48 1.62 12.33
CA ALA A 114 20.21 2.15 11.85
C ALA A 114 19.60 1.32 10.70
N ALA A 115 20.43 0.78 9.80
CA ALA A 115 20.00 -0.15 8.76
C ALA A 115 19.35 -1.41 9.37
N ARG A 116 19.95 -1.99 10.43
CA ARG A 116 19.35 -3.11 11.17
C ARG A 116 17.98 -2.78 11.76
N ILE A 117 17.84 -1.60 12.34
CA ILE A 117 16.57 -1.14 12.92
C ILE A 117 15.51 -1.01 11.84
N MET A 118 15.84 -0.42 10.68
CA MET A 118 14.94 -0.30 9.55
C MET A 118 14.50 -1.69 9.06
N ILE A 119 15.44 -2.60 8.84
CA ILE A 119 15.20 -3.94 8.34
C ILE A 119 14.29 -4.73 9.29
N LYS A 120 14.49 -4.62 10.61
CA LYS A 120 13.58 -5.20 11.62
C LYS A 120 12.17 -4.63 11.55
N GLY A 121 12.01 -3.40 11.12
CA GLY A 121 10.72 -2.72 10.97
C GLY A 121 9.99 -3.05 9.66
N LEU A 122 10.64 -3.68 8.68
CA LEU A 122 10.03 -4.11 7.43
C LEU A 122 9.20 -5.39 7.61
N PRO A 123 8.19 -5.65 6.75
CA PRO A 123 7.52 -6.94 6.69
C PRO A 123 8.51 -8.10 6.54
N LYS A 124 8.15 -9.30 7.05
CA LYS A 124 9.04 -10.47 7.01
C LYS A 124 9.37 -10.92 5.59
N ASP A 125 8.44 -10.75 4.68
CA ASP A 125 8.52 -11.04 3.25
C ASP A 125 9.19 -9.93 2.40
N ALA A 126 9.56 -8.81 3.03
CA ALA A 126 10.25 -7.73 2.34
C ALA A 126 11.67 -8.14 1.94
N LYS A 127 12.02 -7.99 0.66
CA LYS A 127 13.35 -8.24 0.14
C LYS A 127 14.24 -7.03 0.33
N VAL A 128 15.45 -7.27 0.80
CA VAL A 128 16.47 -6.21 1.03
C VAL A 128 17.74 -6.56 0.29
N GLY A 129 18.20 -5.65 -0.56
CA GLY A 129 19.53 -5.70 -1.17
C GLY A 129 20.47 -4.72 -0.49
N LEU A 130 21.78 -4.95 -0.61
CA LEU A 130 22.83 -4.10 -0.06
C LEU A 130 23.90 -3.79 -1.11
N ILE A 131 24.13 -2.52 -1.32
CA ILE A 131 25.18 -1.98 -2.18
C ILE A 131 26.06 -1.08 -1.34
N SER A 132 27.37 -1.29 -1.36
CA SER A 132 28.35 -0.33 -0.86
C SER A 132 28.90 0.49 -2.03
N PHE A 133 29.20 1.74 -1.78
CA PHE A 133 29.86 2.57 -2.78
C PHE A 133 30.91 3.49 -2.14
N ALA A 134 31.98 3.65 -2.85
CA ALA A 134 33.03 4.62 -2.64
C ALA A 134 33.50 5.05 -4.04
N ARG A 135 34.77 4.84 -4.41
CA ARG A 135 35.23 4.94 -5.80
C ARG A 135 34.52 3.91 -6.67
N ASP A 136 34.44 2.66 -6.19
CA ASP A 136 33.77 1.54 -6.83
C ASP A 136 32.40 1.26 -6.21
N VAL A 137 31.51 0.66 -7.02
CA VAL A 137 30.18 0.28 -6.59
C VAL A 137 30.08 -1.25 -6.51
N ASN A 138 29.94 -1.76 -5.30
CA ASN A 138 29.90 -3.20 -5.03
C ASN A 138 28.53 -3.66 -4.57
N VAL A 139 27.94 -4.64 -5.27
CA VAL A 139 26.71 -5.32 -4.81
C VAL A 139 27.13 -6.36 -3.78
N LEU A 140 26.97 -6.06 -2.51
CA LEU A 140 27.28 -6.97 -1.41
C LEU A 140 26.23 -8.06 -1.23
N LEU A 141 24.97 -7.74 -1.56
CA LEU A 141 23.85 -8.66 -1.50
C LEU A 141 22.77 -8.28 -2.51
N ALA A 142 22.36 -9.24 -3.35
CA ALA A 142 21.16 -9.09 -4.17
C ALA A 142 19.90 -9.09 -3.29
N PRO A 143 18.77 -8.49 -3.74
CA PRO A 143 17.56 -8.45 -2.94
C PRO A 143 17.09 -9.84 -2.49
N THR A 144 17.06 -10.07 -1.17
CA THR A 144 16.64 -11.31 -0.50
C THR A 144 15.83 -11.02 0.76
N ASP A 145 15.04 -11.97 1.22
CA ASP A 145 14.33 -11.96 2.50
C ASP A 145 15.10 -12.68 3.61
N ASP A 146 16.25 -13.30 3.28
CA ASP A 146 17.15 -13.92 4.26
C ASP A 146 17.80 -12.88 5.18
N ARG A 147 17.26 -12.77 6.39
CA ARG A 147 17.70 -11.79 7.40
C ARG A 147 19.12 -12.05 7.91
N ALA A 148 19.57 -13.30 7.92
CA ALA A 148 20.92 -13.66 8.34
C ALA A 148 21.95 -13.21 7.28
N ALA A 149 21.68 -13.47 6.01
CA ALA A 149 22.50 -13.02 4.89
C ALA A 149 22.60 -11.49 4.84
N ILE A 150 21.48 -10.78 5.12
CA ILE A 150 21.45 -9.31 5.16
C ILE A 150 22.37 -8.80 6.30
N ASP A 151 22.25 -9.36 7.52
CA ASP A 151 23.06 -8.94 8.66
C ASP A 151 24.55 -9.23 8.45
N ALA A 152 24.90 -10.40 7.93
CA ALA A 152 26.24 -10.76 7.55
C ALA A 152 26.83 -9.79 6.51
N SER A 153 26.02 -9.34 5.54
CA SER A 153 26.46 -8.40 4.53
C SER A 153 26.66 -6.99 5.08
N LEU A 154 25.86 -6.55 6.05
CA LEU A 154 26.08 -5.28 6.75
C LEU A 154 27.41 -5.27 7.50
N ASN A 155 27.86 -6.41 8.03
CA ASN A 155 29.14 -6.52 8.71
C ASN A 155 30.35 -6.42 7.75
N ARG A 156 30.16 -6.75 6.46
CA ARG A 156 31.20 -6.65 5.42
C ARG A 156 31.43 -5.23 4.86
N LEU A 157 30.63 -4.25 5.29
CA LEU A 157 30.87 -2.85 4.89
C LEU A 157 32.28 -2.42 5.37
N ALA A 158 33.18 -2.15 4.44
CA ALA A 158 34.55 -1.70 4.70
C ALA A 158 34.75 -0.34 4.05
N LEU A 159 35.51 0.51 4.73
CA LEU A 159 35.83 1.85 4.25
C LEU A 159 36.83 1.78 3.10
N THR A 160 36.58 2.57 2.05
CA THR A 160 37.45 2.72 0.89
C THR A 160 37.40 4.18 0.42
N GLY A 161 38.36 4.62 -0.41
CA GLY A 161 38.43 6.01 -0.87
C GLY A 161 37.46 6.33 -2.01
N GLY A 162 37.18 7.63 -2.21
CA GLY A 162 36.30 8.13 -3.30
C GLY A 162 34.82 8.08 -3.00
N THR A 163 33.96 8.66 -3.89
CA THR A 163 32.51 8.67 -3.69
C THR A 163 31.80 8.78 -5.05
N ALA A 164 31.29 7.67 -5.58
CA ALA A 164 30.60 7.56 -6.86
C ALA A 164 29.07 7.39 -6.68
N LEU A 165 28.38 8.41 -6.18
CA LEU A 165 26.95 8.36 -5.82
C LEU A 165 26.03 8.08 -7.03
N GLY A 166 26.29 8.71 -8.19
CA GLY A 166 25.47 8.53 -9.39
C GLY A 166 25.47 7.07 -9.87
N PRO A 167 26.64 6.47 -10.14
CA PRO A 167 26.76 5.04 -10.48
C PRO A 167 26.13 4.10 -9.44
N ALA A 168 26.22 4.44 -8.14
CA ALA A 168 25.62 3.64 -7.07
C ALA A 168 24.08 3.60 -7.17
N ILE A 169 23.45 4.74 -7.46
CA ILE A 169 21.99 4.81 -7.69
C ILE A 169 21.61 4.01 -8.95
N ASP A 170 22.35 4.13 -10.05
CA ASP A 170 22.09 3.37 -11.27
C ASP A 170 22.21 1.86 -11.03
N ARG A 171 23.22 1.43 -10.28
CA ARG A 171 23.38 0.02 -9.91
C ARG A 171 22.23 -0.50 -9.07
N ALA A 172 21.73 0.32 -8.14
CA ALA A 172 20.56 -0.02 -7.34
C ALA A 172 19.27 -0.13 -8.19
N VAL A 173 19.09 0.77 -9.16
CA VAL A 173 17.99 0.71 -10.14
C VAL A 173 18.07 -0.57 -10.95
N ALA A 174 19.27 -0.94 -11.44
CA ALA A 174 19.48 -2.17 -12.18
C ALA A 174 19.17 -3.42 -11.34
N SER A 175 19.61 -3.44 -10.09
CA SER A 175 19.34 -4.53 -9.13
C SER A 175 17.83 -4.70 -8.88
N LEU A 176 17.08 -3.60 -8.73
CA LEU A 176 15.62 -3.63 -8.56
C LEU A 176 14.88 -4.06 -9.84
N ARG A 177 15.43 -3.77 -11.01
CA ARG A 177 14.85 -4.22 -12.30
C ARG A 177 15.07 -5.69 -12.56
N ALA A 178 16.25 -6.21 -12.18
CA ALA A 178 16.60 -7.62 -12.35
C ALA A 178 15.78 -8.57 -11.45
N SER A 179 15.29 -8.07 -10.33
CA SER A 179 14.34 -8.84 -9.51
C SER A 179 12.99 -8.87 -10.21
N HIS A 180 12.67 -9.98 -10.92
CA HIS A 180 11.49 -10.19 -11.76
C HIS A 180 10.14 -10.18 -11.03
N THR A 181 10.08 -9.77 -9.80
CA THR A 181 8.86 -9.69 -9.02
C THR A 181 7.99 -8.53 -9.51
N LYS A 182 6.71 -8.77 -9.74
CA LYS A 182 5.66 -7.75 -10.04
C LYS A 182 5.43 -6.87 -8.79
N VAL A 183 6.49 -6.23 -8.29
CA VAL A 183 6.51 -5.47 -7.03
C VAL A 183 6.17 -4.02 -7.30
N LYS A 184 5.15 -3.49 -6.65
CA LYS A 184 4.85 -2.05 -6.69
C LYS A 184 5.57 -1.24 -5.60
N GLY A 185 6.11 -1.87 -4.58
CA GLY A 185 6.85 -1.23 -3.48
C GLY A 185 8.36 -1.28 -3.67
N ARG A 186 8.91 -0.57 -4.68
CA ARG A 186 10.35 -0.49 -4.91
C ARG A 186 10.91 0.81 -4.34
N ALA A 187 11.96 0.71 -3.54
CA ALA A 187 12.64 1.88 -2.99
C ALA A 187 14.15 1.67 -2.92
N ILE A 188 14.88 2.76 -3.09
CA ILE A 188 16.31 2.87 -2.80
C ILE A 188 16.46 3.76 -1.57
N VAL A 189 17.32 3.38 -0.65
CA VAL A 189 17.68 4.19 0.51
C VAL A 189 19.19 4.44 0.47
N VAL A 190 19.55 5.67 0.18
CA VAL A 190 20.95 6.11 0.13
C VAL A 190 21.35 6.71 1.47
N ILE A 191 22.49 6.27 1.99
CA ILE A 191 23.10 6.83 3.19
C ILE A 191 24.48 7.31 2.79
N SER A 192 24.72 8.61 2.92
CA SER A 192 25.99 9.24 2.56
C SER A 192 26.13 10.56 3.28
N ASP A 193 27.33 11.11 3.31
CA ASP A 193 27.52 12.52 3.64
C ASP A 193 27.25 13.46 2.45
N GLY A 194 26.99 12.90 1.26
CA GLY A 194 26.50 13.62 0.08
C GLY A 194 27.55 14.14 -0.87
N LYS A 195 28.82 14.11 -0.52
CA LYS A 195 29.89 14.48 -1.46
C LYS A 195 29.98 13.43 -2.56
N SER A 196 29.98 13.86 -3.81
CA SER A 196 30.24 12.97 -4.95
C SER A 196 31.49 13.53 -5.64
N THR A 197 32.58 12.80 -5.51
CA THR A 197 33.90 13.21 -6.02
C THR A 197 34.25 12.51 -7.33
N GLU A 198 33.58 11.40 -7.63
CA GLU A 198 33.93 10.54 -8.75
C GLU A 198 32.65 10.00 -9.47
N GLY A 199 32.81 9.51 -10.68
CA GLY A 199 31.81 8.83 -11.46
C GLY A 199 31.39 9.58 -12.74
N THR A 200 31.18 8.82 -13.80
CA THR A 200 30.80 9.32 -15.13
C THR A 200 29.37 9.83 -15.22
N ARG A 201 28.53 9.52 -14.21
CA ARG A 201 27.12 9.89 -14.18
C ARG A 201 26.78 10.74 -12.96
N THR A 202 26.10 11.86 -13.20
CA THR A 202 25.69 12.75 -12.10
C THR A 202 24.59 12.11 -11.25
N PRO A 203 24.57 12.35 -9.91
CA PRO A 203 23.53 11.84 -9.02
C PRO A 203 22.10 12.22 -9.44
N LEU A 204 21.93 13.43 -10.01
CA LEU A 204 20.65 13.91 -10.50
C LEU A 204 20.15 13.16 -11.75
N ALA A 205 21.06 12.82 -12.67
CA ALA A 205 20.70 12.03 -13.85
C ALA A 205 20.24 10.61 -13.43
N ALA A 206 20.93 10.00 -12.45
CA ALA A 206 20.56 8.71 -11.89
C ALA A 206 19.19 8.79 -11.14
N ALA A 207 18.93 9.87 -10.40
CA ALA A 207 17.63 10.09 -9.73
C ALA A 207 16.48 10.24 -10.74
N ARG A 208 16.68 10.90 -11.88
CA ARG A 208 15.68 10.98 -12.97
C ARG A 208 15.42 9.61 -13.58
N ALA A 209 16.46 8.80 -13.79
CA ALA A 209 16.32 7.44 -14.30
C ALA A 209 15.54 6.52 -13.30
N ALA A 210 15.79 6.69 -12.00
CA ALA A 210 15.04 6.01 -10.95
C ALA A 210 13.55 6.39 -11.00
N LYS A 211 13.25 7.71 -11.10
CA LYS A 211 11.87 8.22 -11.24
C LYS A 211 11.16 7.64 -12.47
N ALA A 212 11.83 7.63 -13.61
CA ALA A 212 11.28 7.06 -14.85
C ALA A 212 11.00 5.55 -14.71
N ALA A 213 11.74 4.84 -13.83
CA ALA A 213 11.51 3.45 -13.49
C ALA A 213 10.44 3.24 -12.40
N GLY A 214 9.81 4.31 -11.89
CA GLY A 214 8.86 4.24 -10.78
C GLY A 214 9.50 3.91 -9.42
N ILE A 215 10.81 4.15 -9.26
CA ILE A 215 11.59 3.83 -8.07
C ILE A 215 11.86 5.12 -7.30
N ARG A 216 11.46 5.16 -6.03
CA ARG A 216 11.72 6.29 -5.12
C ARG A 216 13.11 6.14 -4.48
N VAL A 217 13.89 7.22 -4.45
CA VAL A 217 15.23 7.26 -3.85
C VAL A 217 15.18 8.13 -2.61
N PHE A 218 15.01 7.51 -1.46
CA PHE A 218 15.14 8.17 -0.17
C PHE A 218 16.61 8.42 0.13
N THR A 219 16.94 9.57 0.68
CA THR A 219 18.32 9.92 1.01
C THR A 219 18.43 10.35 2.46
N VAL A 220 19.49 9.90 3.11
CA VAL A 220 19.84 10.26 4.48
C VAL A 220 21.24 10.87 4.47
N SER A 221 21.32 12.17 4.81
CA SER A 221 22.59 12.86 5.00
C SER A 221 23.07 12.61 6.43
N LEU A 222 24.26 12.02 6.54
CA LEU A 222 24.85 11.66 7.83
C LEU A 222 26.04 12.56 8.14
N GLY A 223 26.10 13.09 9.37
CA GLY A 223 27.20 13.89 9.86
C GLY A 223 26.83 15.32 10.21
N THR A 224 27.80 15.99 10.85
CA THR A 224 27.72 17.38 11.29
C THR A 224 28.73 18.25 10.54
N ALA A 225 28.56 19.57 10.61
CA ALA A 225 29.50 20.53 10.00
C ALA A 225 30.94 20.44 10.59
N ASN A 226 31.05 19.88 11.80
CA ASN A 226 32.32 19.76 12.52
C ASN A 226 32.97 18.36 12.40
N GLY A 227 32.40 17.49 11.52
CA GLY A 227 32.96 16.15 11.29
C GLY A 227 34.41 16.21 10.81
N THR A 228 35.27 15.39 11.42
CA THR A 228 36.69 15.27 11.06
C THR A 228 37.08 13.82 10.93
N VAL A 229 38.05 13.55 10.08
CA VAL A 229 38.67 12.23 9.90
C VAL A 229 40.19 12.39 10.01
N LYS A 230 40.86 11.43 10.62
CA LYS A 230 42.32 11.32 10.61
C LYS A 230 42.80 10.66 9.33
N GLU A 231 43.62 11.33 8.55
CA GLU A 231 44.33 10.79 7.39
C GLU A 231 45.86 10.85 7.69
N GLY A 232 46.40 9.74 8.19
CA GLY A 232 47.74 9.71 8.74
C GLY A 232 47.84 10.60 9.98
N GLU A 233 48.77 11.56 9.97
CA GLU A 233 48.95 12.54 11.07
C GLU A 233 48.02 13.77 10.94
N ASN A 234 47.35 13.93 9.80
CA ASN A 234 46.53 15.11 9.55
C ASN A 234 45.05 14.86 9.93
N THR A 235 44.42 15.91 10.47
CA THR A 235 42.96 15.91 10.71
C THR A 235 42.28 16.73 9.63
N VAL A 236 41.47 16.06 8.81
CA VAL A 236 40.75 16.66 7.67
C VAL A 236 39.31 16.89 8.05
N LYS A 237 38.77 18.09 7.78
CA LYS A 237 37.33 18.38 7.94
C LYS A 237 36.53 17.74 6.81
N VAL A 238 35.49 17.03 7.18
CA VAL A 238 34.58 16.32 6.25
C VAL A 238 33.11 16.72 6.49
N PRO A 239 32.75 18.00 6.21
CA PRO A 239 31.38 18.45 6.36
C PRO A 239 30.49 17.74 5.33
N PRO A 240 29.23 17.36 5.68
CA PRO A 240 28.30 16.76 4.74
C PRO A 240 27.78 17.75 3.68
N ASP A 241 27.42 17.25 2.50
CA ASP A 241 26.68 18.01 1.47
C ASP A 241 25.23 17.55 1.39
N PRO A 242 24.34 18.11 2.20
CA PRO A 242 22.93 17.76 2.19
C PRO A 242 22.19 18.25 0.93
N THR A 243 22.76 19.19 0.19
CA THR A 243 22.12 19.81 -0.96
C THR A 243 21.95 18.81 -2.10
N THR A 244 23.02 18.10 -2.44
CA THR A 244 23.01 17.06 -3.48
C THR A 244 22.03 15.95 -3.12
N LEU A 245 22.06 15.43 -1.88
CA LEU A 245 21.16 14.37 -1.41
C LEU A 245 19.69 14.82 -1.41
N ARG A 246 19.41 16.05 -0.99
CA ARG A 246 18.04 16.61 -1.05
C ARG A 246 17.53 16.67 -2.49
N ARG A 247 18.35 17.14 -3.43
CA ARG A 247 17.99 17.21 -4.85
C ARG A 247 17.73 15.82 -5.45
N VAL A 248 18.52 14.82 -5.08
CA VAL A 248 18.30 13.42 -5.50
C VAL A 248 16.94 12.91 -5.00
N ALA A 249 16.65 13.07 -3.71
CA ALA A 249 15.38 12.63 -3.13
C ALA A 249 14.18 13.32 -3.78
N THR A 250 14.17 14.64 -3.86
CA THR A 250 13.06 15.41 -4.44
C THR A 250 12.86 15.10 -5.93
N THR A 251 13.95 14.93 -6.70
CA THR A 251 13.88 14.58 -8.12
C THR A 251 13.23 13.21 -8.33
N SER A 252 13.50 12.23 -7.46
CA SER A 252 12.92 10.90 -7.54
C SER A 252 11.49 10.81 -6.95
N GLY A 253 11.00 11.86 -6.31
CA GLY A 253 9.69 11.89 -5.63
C GLY A 253 9.71 11.24 -4.24
N ALA A 254 10.87 11.23 -3.57
CA ALA A 254 11.04 10.73 -2.22
C ALA A 254 11.42 11.83 -1.23
N ARG A 255 11.60 11.46 0.04
CA ARG A 255 11.98 12.38 1.12
C ARG A 255 13.48 12.33 1.38
N PHE A 256 14.01 13.49 1.76
CA PHE A 256 15.34 13.68 2.29
C PHE A 256 15.29 13.76 3.80
N TYR A 257 16.26 13.13 4.47
CA TYR A 257 16.44 13.16 5.91
C TYR A 257 17.86 13.66 6.26
N ARG A 258 17.96 14.41 7.35
CA ARG A 258 19.25 14.79 7.94
C ARG A 258 19.40 14.06 9.26
N ALA A 259 20.54 13.43 9.48
CA ALA A 259 20.87 12.74 10.71
C ALA A 259 22.19 13.27 11.26
N ALA A 260 22.08 14.13 12.27
CA ALA A 260 23.24 14.67 12.98
C ALA A 260 23.70 13.76 14.13
N ASP A 261 22.84 12.80 14.54
CA ASP A 261 23.10 11.85 15.60
C ASP A 261 22.43 10.49 15.30
N ALA A 262 22.75 9.49 16.10
CA ALA A 262 22.21 8.14 15.93
C ALA A 262 20.68 8.08 16.13
N LYS A 263 20.09 8.94 16.98
CA LYS A 263 18.66 8.97 17.27
C LYS A 263 17.85 9.53 16.08
N SER A 264 18.32 10.64 15.49
CA SER A 264 17.71 11.22 14.28
C SER A 264 17.81 10.26 13.08
N LEU A 265 18.93 9.52 12.98
CA LEU A 265 19.10 8.48 11.96
C LEU A 265 18.10 7.34 12.14
N GLN A 266 17.89 6.84 13.36
CA GLN A 266 16.88 5.81 13.65
C GLN A 266 15.45 6.28 13.33
N SER A 267 15.14 7.55 13.61
CA SER A 267 13.84 8.14 13.28
C SER A 267 13.62 8.20 11.78
N ALA A 268 14.61 8.66 11.02
CA ALA A 268 14.58 8.70 9.56
C ALA A 268 14.29 7.31 8.97
N TYR A 269 14.94 6.28 9.50
CA TYR A 269 14.74 4.91 9.03
C TYR A 269 13.36 4.32 9.37
N ARG A 270 12.79 4.63 10.54
CA ARG A 270 11.41 4.24 10.88
C ARG A 270 10.41 4.86 9.91
N ASP A 271 10.59 6.15 9.61
CA ASP A 271 9.74 6.87 8.66
C ASP A 271 9.84 6.29 7.25
N ILE A 272 11.06 5.98 6.77
CA ILE A 272 11.28 5.33 5.49
C ILE A 272 10.62 3.95 5.48
N GLY A 273 10.83 3.15 6.53
CA GLY A 273 10.21 1.84 6.67
C GLY A 273 8.68 1.89 6.60
N SER A 274 8.06 2.89 7.24
CA SER A 274 6.62 3.12 7.16
C SER A 274 6.15 3.58 5.77
N ALA A 275 6.93 4.44 5.11
CA ALA A 275 6.61 4.98 3.78
C ALA A 275 6.76 3.94 2.65
N VAL A 276 7.55 2.89 2.88
CA VAL A 276 7.79 1.81 1.91
C VAL A 276 6.80 0.66 2.11
N LYS A 277 6.18 0.54 3.30
CA LYS A 277 5.14 -0.47 3.55
C LYS A 277 4.01 -0.36 2.52
N PRO A 278 3.47 -1.48 2.02
CA PRO A 278 2.30 -1.47 1.17
C PRO A 278 1.16 -0.78 1.92
N GLN A 279 0.61 0.29 1.36
CA GLN A 279 -0.59 0.88 1.91
C GLN A 279 -1.76 -0.06 1.62
N HIS A 280 -2.48 -0.49 2.65
CA HIS A 280 -3.75 -1.18 2.49
C HIS A 280 -4.73 -0.24 1.78
N LYS A 281 -4.87 -0.43 0.47
CA LYS A 281 -5.83 0.34 -0.30
C LYS A 281 -7.21 -0.29 -0.06
N LYS A 282 -8.06 0.42 0.67
CA LYS A 282 -9.46 0.04 0.80
C LYS A 282 -10.07 -0.06 -0.59
N ARG A 283 -10.55 -1.24 -0.95
CA ARG A 283 -11.17 -1.48 -2.26
C ARG A 283 -12.68 -1.36 -2.12
N ASP A 284 -13.28 -0.59 -2.99
CA ASP A 284 -14.73 -0.51 -3.11
C ASP A 284 -15.27 -1.87 -3.59
N ILE A 285 -16.16 -2.46 -2.79
CA ILE A 285 -16.81 -3.75 -3.08
C ILE A 285 -18.29 -3.58 -3.45
N SER A 286 -18.75 -2.36 -3.76
CA SER A 286 -20.13 -2.05 -4.15
C SER A 286 -20.60 -2.94 -5.29
N PHE A 287 -19.71 -3.29 -6.23
CA PHE A 287 -20.03 -4.19 -7.34
C PHE A 287 -20.62 -5.53 -6.89
N ALA A 288 -20.09 -6.13 -5.81
CA ALA A 288 -20.58 -7.41 -5.32
C ALA A 288 -22.03 -7.30 -4.81
N PHE A 289 -22.39 -6.19 -4.19
CA PHE A 289 -23.75 -5.91 -3.70
C PHE A 289 -24.71 -5.68 -4.87
N VAL A 290 -24.30 -4.95 -5.89
CA VAL A 290 -25.09 -4.71 -7.11
C VAL A 290 -25.31 -6.04 -7.88
N ALA A 291 -24.26 -6.84 -8.04
CA ALA A 291 -24.37 -8.15 -8.70
C ALA A 291 -25.31 -9.09 -7.92
N GLY A 292 -25.17 -9.15 -6.59
CA GLY A 292 -26.08 -9.93 -5.73
C GLY A 292 -27.53 -9.48 -5.84
N ALA A 293 -27.79 -8.18 -5.86
CA ALA A 293 -29.13 -7.62 -6.06
C ALA A 293 -29.70 -8.00 -7.43
N ALA A 294 -28.91 -7.92 -8.50
CA ALA A 294 -29.34 -8.31 -9.85
C ALA A 294 -29.76 -9.79 -9.92
N VAL A 295 -28.99 -10.68 -9.28
CA VAL A 295 -29.34 -12.11 -9.19
C VAL A 295 -30.66 -12.31 -8.46
N LEU A 296 -30.88 -11.58 -7.35
CA LEU A 296 -32.15 -11.69 -6.60
C LEU A 296 -33.36 -11.15 -7.39
N VAL A 297 -33.18 -10.06 -8.13
CA VAL A 297 -34.24 -9.52 -9.01
C VAL A 297 -34.59 -10.52 -10.10
N LEU A 298 -33.59 -11.07 -10.79
CA LEU A 298 -33.82 -12.08 -11.84
C LEU A 298 -34.47 -13.34 -11.27
N GLY A 299 -33.97 -13.86 -10.15
CA GLY A 299 -34.52 -15.02 -9.48
C GLY A 299 -35.98 -14.81 -9.02
N GLY A 300 -36.26 -13.65 -8.41
CA GLY A 300 -37.61 -13.26 -8.00
C GLY A 300 -38.58 -13.14 -9.18
N SER A 301 -38.13 -12.54 -10.29
CA SER A 301 -38.93 -12.39 -11.52
C SER A 301 -39.22 -13.74 -12.18
N LEU A 302 -38.22 -14.63 -12.29
CA LEU A 302 -38.39 -15.98 -12.82
C LEU A 302 -39.33 -16.82 -11.96
N LEU A 303 -39.22 -16.77 -10.65
CA LEU A 303 -40.13 -17.46 -9.73
C LEU A 303 -41.56 -16.93 -9.85
N SER A 304 -41.73 -15.60 -9.97
CA SER A 304 -43.05 -15.00 -10.19
C SER A 304 -43.66 -15.44 -11.51
N LEU A 305 -42.89 -15.47 -12.59
CA LEU A 305 -43.34 -15.93 -13.90
C LEU A 305 -43.71 -17.42 -13.87
N ALA A 306 -42.86 -18.25 -13.25
CA ALA A 306 -43.11 -19.70 -13.17
C ALA A 306 -44.35 -20.06 -12.33
N TRP A 307 -44.60 -19.34 -11.22
CA TRP A 307 -45.71 -19.70 -10.32
C TRP A 307 -47.01 -18.95 -10.60
N PHE A 308 -46.92 -17.73 -11.09
CA PHE A 308 -48.10 -16.87 -11.24
C PHE A 308 -48.33 -16.41 -12.69
N ARG A 309 -47.46 -16.78 -13.64
CA ARG A 309 -47.46 -16.33 -15.04
C ARG A 309 -47.57 -14.81 -15.19
N ARG A 310 -47.00 -14.07 -14.24
CA ARG A 310 -46.95 -12.59 -14.21
C ARG A 310 -45.54 -12.14 -13.93
N LEU A 311 -45.06 -11.15 -14.68
CA LEU A 311 -43.88 -10.39 -14.32
C LEU A 311 -44.25 -9.45 -13.17
N ILE A 312 -43.33 -9.27 -12.23
CA ILE A 312 -43.48 -8.33 -11.12
C ILE A 312 -43.21 -6.94 -11.63
#